data_6996dcf899c38088453142a1b5d65908
#
_entry.id   6996dcf899c38088453142a1b5d65908
#
_cell.length_a   1.000
_cell.length_b   1.000
_cell.length_c   1.000
_cell.angle_alpha   90.00
_cell.angle_beta   90.00
_cell.angle_gamma   90.00
#
_symmetry.space_group_name_H-M   'P 1'
#
loop_
_entity.id
_entity.type
_entity.pdbx_description
1 polymer ?
#
loop_
_entity_poly.entity_id
_entity_poly.type
_entity_poly.pdbx_seq_one_letter_code
_entity_poly.pdbx_strand_id
1 'polypeptide(L)'
;MQELTFETILRLPQMELKKRLKAELKSRGYPVTDKPGYLYAEGTIPVLLVAHMDTVHRQPVEQICYSADGAVAMSPQGIGGDDRCGVWMILQILRTTNCHVLFCEDEEVGCIGAKKFTGGSLRPQVNYIVELDRRGNNDAVFYRCDNPEFEDFVTSFGFETAGGSCSDISYIAPYLETAAVNISCGYYCEHQRHEYIHLEEIELNADRVAQMVTQQTEHFEYMEQQDSFFGGRVY
;
A
#
# COMPACT_ATOMS: atom_id res chain seq x y z
N MET A 1 19.48 15.00 -8.62
CA MET A 1 18.82 14.81 -7.31
C MET A 1 19.43 13.59 -6.65
N GLN A 2 19.55 13.58 -5.33
CA GLN A 2 20.03 12.41 -4.60
C GLN A 2 18.96 11.31 -4.71
N GLU A 3 19.37 10.09 -5.00
CA GLU A 3 18.49 8.93 -5.13
C GLU A 3 17.60 8.75 -3.87
N LEU A 4 16.35 8.35 -4.05
CA LEU A 4 15.42 8.09 -2.97
C LEU A 4 15.60 6.65 -2.48
N THR A 5 16.57 6.45 -1.56
CA THR A 5 16.86 5.13 -0.97
C THR A 5 15.84 4.76 0.11
N PHE A 6 15.74 3.47 0.46
CA PHE A 6 14.86 3.01 1.53
C PHE A 6 15.11 3.73 2.85
N GLU A 7 16.37 3.84 3.27
CA GLU A 7 16.71 4.60 4.49
C GLU A 7 16.29 6.08 4.42
N THR A 8 16.36 6.70 3.23
CA THR A 8 15.88 8.07 3.05
C THR A 8 14.37 8.15 3.26
N ILE A 9 13.60 7.19 2.74
CA ILE A 9 12.14 7.11 2.89
C ILE A 9 11.77 6.97 4.37
N LEU A 10 12.45 6.10 5.11
CA LEU A 10 12.23 5.90 6.55
C LEU A 10 12.48 7.18 7.38
N ARG A 11 13.43 8.03 6.98
CA ARG A 11 13.84 9.23 7.74
C ARG A 11 13.02 10.48 7.43
N LEU A 12 12.35 10.55 6.28
CA LEU A 12 11.69 11.76 5.84
C LEU A 12 10.34 11.98 6.55
N PRO A 13 10.04 13.20 7.03
CA PRO A 13 8.68 13.58 7.39
C PRO A 13 7.73 13.47 6.19
N GLN A 14 6.45 13.18 6.44
CA GLN A 14 5.43 12.95 5.41
C GLN A 14 5.45 14.00 4.28
N MET A 15 5.43 15.28 4.64
CA MET A 15 5.40 16.36 3.64
C MET A 15 6.64 16.45 2.77
N GLU A 16 7.80 16.14 3.33
CA GLU A 16 9.05 16.11 2.56
C GLU A 16 9.13 14.84 1.70
N LEU A 17 8.66 13.70 2.22
CA LEU A 17 8.54 12.48 1.44
C LEU A 17 7.63 12.70 0.22
N LYS A 18 6.46 13.30 0.40
CA LYS A 18 5.55 13.63 -0.70
C LYS A 18 6.22 14.46 -1.80
N LYS A 19 7.00 15.49 -1.42
CA LYS A 19 7.75 16.30 -2.39
C LYS A 19 8.78 15.48 -3.16
N ARG A 20 9.49 14.58 -2.47
CA ARG A 20 10.50 13.72 -3.07
C ARG A 20 9.87 12.69 -4.00
N LEU A 21 8.76 12.05 -3.58
CA LEU A 21 7.98 11.12 -4.41
C LEU A 21 7.43 11.81 -5.67
N LYS A 22 6.89 13.02 -5.53
CA LYS A 22 6.45 13.83 -6.69
C LYS A 22 7.58 14.08 -7.69
N ALA A 23 8.76 14.41 -7.19
CA ALA A 23 9.92 14.67 -8.05
C ALA A 23 10.40 13.37 -8.72
N GLU A 24 10.43 12.27 -8.00
CA GLU A 24 10.81 10.94 -8.49
C GLU A 24 9.85 10.46 -9.59
N LEU A 25 8.54 10.50 -9.35
CA LEU A 25 7.53 10.11 -10.34
C LEU A 25 7.60 10.96 -11.62
N LYS A 26 7.79 12.28 -11.47
CA LYS A 26 8.00 13.17 -12.63
C LYS A 26 9.28 12.83 -13.40
N SER A 27 10.36 12.47 -12.72
CA SER A 27 11.61 12.08 -13.38
C SER A 27 11.49 10.79 -14.19
N ARG A 28 10.55 9.91 -13.78
CA ARG A 28 10.16 8.69 -14.51
C ARG A 28 9.14 8.93 -15.63
N GLY A 29 8.71 10.18 -15.84
CA GLY A 29 7.80 10.56 -16.92
C GLY A 29 6.31 10.45 -16.58
N TYR A 30 5.94 10.22 -15.33
CA TYR A 30 4.54 10.16 -14.93
C TYR A 30 3.84 11.52 -14.97
N PRO A 31 2.61 11.63 -15.52
CA PRO A 31 1.69 12.71 -15.20
C PRO A 31 1.31 12.64 -13.72
N VAL A 32 1.58 13.71 -12.97
CA VAL A 32 1.40 13.72 -11.52
C VAL A 32 0.37 14.76 -11.09
N THR A 33 -0.64 14.31 -10.34
CA THR A 33 -1.64 15.13 -9.65
C THR A 33 -1.28 15.19 -8.16
N ASP A 34 -0.99 16.39 -7.66
CA ASP A 34 -0.66 16.64 -6.25
C ASP A 34 -1.79 17.46 -5.63
N LYS A 35 -2.49 16.88 -4.67
CA LYS A 35 -3.61 17.49 -3.94
C LYS A 35 -3.36 17.40 -2.44
N PRO A 36 -3.97 18.29 -1.62
CA PRO A 36 -4.00 18.09 -0.18
C PRO A 36 -4.64 16.73 0.14
N GLY A 37 -3.89 15.87 0.81
CA GLY A 37 -4.31 14.52 1.21
C GLY A 37 -3.76 13.40 0.34
N TYR A 38 -3.33 13.65 -0.90
CA TYR A 38 -2.78 12.59 -1.72
C TYR A 38 -1.86 13.07 -2.84
N LEU A 39 -1.06 12.15 -3.35
CA LEU A 39 -0.27 12.27 -4.57
C LEU A 39 -0.66 11.12 -5.51
N TYR A 40 -1.17 11.44 -6.69
CA TYR A 40 -1.53 10.46 -7.71
C TYR A 40 -0.61 10.58 -8.92
N ALA A 41 -0.21 9.45 -9.49
CA ALA A 41 0.52 9.37 -10.75
C ALA A 41 -0.21 8.45 -11.73
N GLU A 42 -0.43 8.93 -12.95
CA GLU A 42 -1.14 8.21 -13.99
C GLU A 42 -0.19 7.29 -14.75
N GLY A 43 -0.44 5.98 -14.68
CA GLY A 43 0.30 4.94 -15.39
C GLY A 43 -0.40 4.46 -16.67
N THR A 44 0.20 3.47 -17.33
CA THR A 44 -0.34 2.82 -18.54
C THR A 44 -0.82 1.40 -18.30
N ILE A 45 -0.35 0.76 -17.23
CA ILE A 45 -0.87 -0.54 -16.78
C ILE A 45 -2.10 -0.27 -15.92
N PRO A 46 -3.27 -0.89 -16.22
CA PRO A 46 -4.53 -0.59 -15.54
C PRO A 46 -4.61 -1.23 -14.14
N VAL A 47 -3.62 -0.95 -13.30
CA VAL A 47 -3.55 -1.37 -11.90
C VAL A 47 -3.20 -0.16 -11.05
N LEU A 48 -3.91 0.06 -9.94
CA LEU A 48 -3.61 1.11 -8.97
C LEU A 48 -2.83 0.54 -7.79
N LEU A 49 -1.60 0.99 -7.61
CA LEU A 49 -0.81 0.72 -6.42
C LEU A 49 -1.05 1.81 -5.37
N VAL A 50 -1.33 1.42 -4.13
CA VAL A 50 -1.66 2.33 -3.02
C VAL A 50 -0.73 2.09 -1.84
N ALA A 51 -0.29 3.16 -1.19
CA ALA A 51 0.43 3.16 0.08
C ALA A 51 0.21 4.50 0.79
N HIS A 52 0.40 4.55 2.12
CA HIS A 52 0.34 5.83 2.81
C HIS A 52 1.72 6.37 3.20
N MET A 53 1.79 7.69 3.45
CA MET A 53 3.06 8.37 3.66
C MET A 53 3.33 8.76 5.11
N ASP A 54 2.34 8.72 5.99
CA ASP A 54 2.48 8.98 7.42
C ASP A 54 2.96 7.74 8.20
N THR A 55 3.18 7.89 9.45
CA THR A 55 3.43 6.85 10.44
C THR A 55 2.94 7.34 11.79
N VAL A 56 2.64 6.44 12.73
CA VAL A 56 2.27 6.82 14.12
C VAL A 56 3.42 7.43 14.90
N HIS A 57 4.67 7.26 14.46
CA HIS A 57 5.86 7.69 15.19
C HIS A 57 6.07 9.20 15.08
N ARG A 58 6.08 9.89 16.22
CA ARG A 58 6.21 11.36 16.28
C ARG A 58 7.64 11.87 16.05
N GLN A 59 8.63 11.02 16.32
CA GLN A 59 10.04 11.37 16.15
C GLN A 59 10.54 10.83 14.82
N PRO A 60 11.31 11.60 14.05
CA PRO A 60 11.93 11.09 12.84
C PRO A 60 12.93 9.99 13.17
N VAL A 61 13.12 9.06 12.26
CA VAL A 61 14.13 8.01 12.38
C VAL A 61 15.52 8.64 12.26
N GLU A 62 16.26 8.69 13.38
CA GLU A 62 17.64 9.19 13.42
C GLU A 62 18.63 8.05 13.24
N GLN A 63 18.39 6.92 13.91
CA GLN A 63 19.25 5.75 13.87
C GLN A 63 18.48 4.53 13.36
N ILE A 64 19.05 3.84 12.37
CA ILE A 64 18.59 2.52 11.93
C ILE A 64 19.61 1.50 12.43
N CYS A 65 19.10 0.49 13.13
CA CYS A 65 19.88 -0.63 13.65
C CYS A 65 19.55 -1.88 12.82
N TYR A 66 20.57 -2.62 12.43
CA TYR A 66 20.40 -3.86 11.67
C TYR A 66 20.78 -5.07 12.55
N SER A 67 20.12 -6.21 12.31
CA SER A 67 20.57 -7.50 12.84
C SER A 67 21.99 -7.86 12.33
N ALA A 68 22.66 -8.79 12.99
CA ALA A 68 24.03 -9.16 12.64
C ALA A 68 24.18 -9.71 11.22
N ASP A 69 23.12 -10.33 10.69
CA ASP A 69 23.03 -10.86 9.32
C ASP A 69 22.49 -9.83 8.31
N GLY A 70 22.08 -8.64 8.79
CA GLY A 70 21.52 -7.60 7.96
C GLY A 70 20.06 -7.83 7.53
N ALA A 71 19.39 -8.90 7.96
CA ALA A 71 18.05 -9.26 7.51
C ALA A 71 16.94 -8.39 8.12
N VAL A 72 17.16 -7.88 9.33
CA VAL A 72 16.15 -7.11 10.09
C VAL A 72 16.64 -5.71 10.36
N ALA A 73 15.76 -4.72 10.15
CA ALA A 73 15.99 -3.32 10.49
C ALA A 73 14.98 -2.85 11.55
N MET A 74 15.45 -2.02 12.49
CA MET A 74 14.63 -1.38 13.52
C MET A 74 15.22 -0.02 13.93
N SER A 75 14.44 0.77 14.67
CA SER A 75 14.88 2.07 15.17
C SER A 75 14.44 2.28 16.62
N PRO A 76 15.31 2.88 17.48
CA PRO A 76 14.90 3.28 18.83
C PRO A 76 13.77 4.32 18.86
N GLN A 77 13.56 5.06 17.78
CA GLN A 77 12.49 6.04 17.63
C GLN A 77 11.15 5.40 17.17
N GLY A 78 11.14 4.10 16.80
CA GLY A 78 10.16 3.46 15.96
C GLY A 78 10.57 3.59 14.49
N ILE A 79 10.52 2.50 13.73
CA ILE A 79 11.09 2.53 12.37
C ILE A 79 10.08 3.03 11.32
N GLY A 80 8.76 2.89 11.57
CA GLY A 80 7.71 3.31 10.65
C GLY A 80 7.70 2.50 9.37
N GLY A 81 7.88 1.17 9.50
CA GLY A 81 7.69 0.23 8.39
C GLY A 81 6.29 0.33 7.81
N ASP A 82 5.34 0.55 8.67
CA ASP A 82 3.97 0.98 8.45
C ASP A 82 3.91 2.50 8.17
N ASP A 83 3.74 3.01 6.92
CA ASP A 83 3.77 2.22 5.68
C ASP A 83 4.92 2.66 4.75
N ARG A 84 6.09 2.92 5.28
CA ARG A 84 7.27 3.27 4.48
C ARG A 84 7.78 2.08 3.67
N CYS A 85 7.43 0.85 4.08
CA CYS A 85 7.70 -0.36 3.31
C CYS A 85 6.89 -0.37 2.01
N GLY A 86 5.58 -0.12 2.07
CA GLY A 86 4.75 -0.06 0.88
C GLY A 86 5.16 1.06 -0.08
N VAL A 87 5.49 2.24 0.46
CA VAL A 87 6.06 3.32 -0.38
C VAL A 87 7.32 2.84 -1.12
N TRP A 88 8.23 2.13 -0.44
CA TRP A 88 9.44 1.59 -1.07
C TRP A 88 9.12 0.52 -2.09
N MET A 89 8.25 -0.45 -1.75
CA MET A 89 7.83 -1.52 -2.66
C MET A 89 7.25 -0.96 -3.95
N ILE A 90 6.37 0.04 -3.89
CA ILE A 90 5.85 0.72 -5.08
C ILE A 90 6.99 1.24 -5.95
N LEU A 91 7.97 1.93 -5.37
CA LEU A 91 9.09 2.46 -6.15
C LEU A 91 9.94 1.34 -6.80
N GLN A 92 10.08 0.16 -6.17
CA GLN A 92 10.75 -0.98 -6.78
C GLN A 92 9.92 -1.58 -7.92
N ILE A 93 8.62 -1.80 -7.73
CA ILE A 93 7.69 -2.30 -8.76
C ILE A 93 7.72 -1.38 -9.99
N LEU A 94 7.74 -0.06 -9.80
CA LEU A 94 7.82 0.92 -10.88
C LEU A 94 9.18 0.98 -11.61
N ARG A 95 10.18 0.18 -11.24
CA ARG A 95 11.43 0.05 -12.02
C ARG A 95 11.22 -0.73 -13.31
N THR A 96 10.25 -1.64 -13.31
CA THR A 96 9.96 -2.55 -14.43
C THR A 96 8.53 -2.44 -14.95
N THR A 97 7.68 -1.66 -14.28
CA THR A 97 6.27 -1.50 -14.62
C THR A 97 5.89 -0.01 -14.72
N ASN A 98 4.70 0.27 -15.27
CA ASN A 98 4.16 1.64 -15.35
C ASN A 98 2.69 1.62 -14.88
N CYS A 99 2.48 1.24 -13.60
CA CYS A 99 1.17 1.22 -12.95
C CYS A 99 0.72 2.63 -12.54
N HIS A 100 -0.59 2.82 -12.33
CA HIS A 100 -1.09 3.96 -11.59
C HIS A 100 -0.64 3.89 -10.12
N VAL A 101 -0.39 5.03 -9.51
CA VAL A 101 0.05 5.11 -8.11
C VAL A 101 -0.75 6.14 -7.34
N LEU A 102 -1.12 5.79 -6.12
CA LEU A 102 -1.74 6.70 -5.16
C LEU A 102 -0.99 6.60 -3.83
N PHE A 103 -0.35 7.69 -3.43
CA PHE A 103 0.20 7.86 -2.09
C PHE A 103 -0.74 8.72 -1.26
N CYS A 104 -1.27 8.17 -0.17
CA CYS A 104 -2.18 8.84 0.74
C CYS A 104 -1.44 9.54 1.89
N GLU A 105 -2.02 10.61 2.42
CA GLU A 105 -1.62 11.28 3.65
C GLU A 105 -2.58 10.92 4.78
N ASP A 106 -2.04 10.84 6.02
CA ASP A 106 -2.84 10.78 7.24
C ASP A 106 -3.79 9.55 7.27
N GLU A 107 -3.30 8.37 6.89
CA GLU A 107 -4.02 7.09 7.02
C GLU A 107 -4.24 6.79 8.50
N GLU A 108 -3.19 6.88 9.31
CA GLU A 108 -3.10 6.55 10.74
C GLU A 108 -4.04 7.37 11.64
N VAL A 109 -4.58 8.45 11.11
CA VAL A 109 -5.57 9.29 11.81
C VAL A 109 -6.95 9.21 11.16
N GLY A 110 -7.20 8.12 10.43
CA GLY A 110 -8.50 7.74 9.89
C GLY A 110 -8.66 7.90 8.39
N CYS A 111 -7.69 7.46 7.59
CA CYS A 111 -7.71 7.39 6.12
C CYS A 111 -8.09 8.74 5.47
N ILE A 112 -7.52 9.84 5.99
CA ILE A 112 -7.88 11.20 5.54
C ILE A 112 -7.57 11.37 4.04
N GLY A 113 -6.44 10.83 3.60
CA GLY A 113 -6.01 10.88 2.20
C GLY A 113 -6.97 10.17 1.25
N ALA A 114 -7.35 8.95 1.56
CA ALA A 114 -8.33 8.17 0.80
C ALA A 114 -9.69 8.87 0.75
N LYS A 115 -10.17 9.40 1.86
CA LYS A 115 -11.42 10.17 1.93
C LYS A 115 -11.37 11.43 1.06
N LYS A 116 -10.23 12.13 1.00
CA LYS A 116 -10.06 13.28 0.10
C LYS A 116 -9.97 12.86 -1.37
N PHE A 117 -9.34 11.72 -1.66
CA PHE A 117 -9.32 11.17 -3.01
C PHE A 117 -10.74 10.82 -3.48
N THR A 118 -11.50 10.09 -2.68
CA THR A 118 -12.87 9.66 -3.01
C THR A 118 -13.89 10.81 -2.99
N GLY A 119 -13.65 11.87 -2.25
CA GLY A 119 -14.42 13.11 -2.30
C GLY A 119 -14.16 13.97 -3.54
N GLY A 120 -13.17 13.61 -4.37
CA GLY A 120 -12.81 14.31 -5.60
C GLY A 120 -13.52 13.76 -6.84
N SER A 121 -13.01 14.17 -8.01
CA SER A 121 -13.53 13.73 -9.32
C SER A 121 -12.59 12.79 -10.09
N LEU A 122 -11.42 12.49 -9.52
CA LEU A 122 -10.43 11.64 -10.18
C LEU A 122 -10.86 10.17 -10.09
N ARG A 123 -11.10 9.55 -11.25
CA ARG A 123 -11.51 8.15 -11.36
C ARG A 123 -10.64 7.43 -12.41
N PRO A 124 -9.43 6.98 -12.03
CA PRO A 124 -8.61 6.18 -12.94
C PRO A 124 -9.36 4.90 -13.35
N GLN A 125 -9.23 4.53 -14.61
CA GLN A 125 -9.76 3.27 -15.12
C GLN A 125 -8.73 2.18 -14.87
N VAL A 126 -8.99 1.32 -13.90
CA VAL A 126 -8.08 0.25 -13.49
C VAL A 126 -8.83 -1.07 -13.36
N ASN A 127 -8.13 -2.17 -13.55
CA ASN A 127 -8.70 -3.51 -13.49
C ASN A 127 -8.77 -4.04 -12.06
N TYR A 128 -7.83 -3.62 -11.21
CA TYR A 128 -7.82 -3.92 -9.78
C TYR A 128 -6.89 -2.97 -9.02
N ILE A 129 -6.96 -3.02 -7.70
CA ILE A 129 -6.21 -2.17 -6.78
C ILE A 129 -5.37 -3.04 -5.86
N VAL A 130 -4.09 -2.69 -5.68
CA VAL A 130 -3.19 -3.32 -4.71
C VAL A 130 -2.68 -2.26 -3.75
N GLU A 131 -3.08 -2.36 -2.51
CA GLU A 131 -2.50 -1.62 -1.42
C GLU A 131 -1.34 -2.41 -0.83
N LEU A 132 -0.28 -1.73 -0.48
CA LEU A 132 0.92 -2.29 0.11
C LEU A 132 1.08 -1.69 1.50
N ASP A 133 0.26 -2.17 2.44
CA ASP A 133 0.12 -1.64 3.80
C ASP A 133 -0.38 -2.74 4.75
N ARG A 134 0.23 -3.92 4.66
CA ARG A 134 -0.10 -5.01 5.57
C ARG A 134 1.15 -5.54 6.24
N ARG A 135 1.09 -5.78 7.55
CA ARG A 135 2.15 -6.48 8.28
C ARG A 135 2.34 -7.90 7.78
N GLY A 136 3.48 -8.51 8.16
CA GLY A 136 3.76 -9.91 7.84
C GLY A 136 4.36 -10.10 6.46
N ASN A 137 4.36 -11.36 6.00
CA ASN A 137 5.10 -11.73 4.80
C ASN A 137 4.26 -12.29 3.65
N ASN A 138 3.01 -12.74 3.88
CA ASN A 138 2.21 -13.36 2.82
C ASN A 138 0.70 -13.12 2.93
N ASP A 139 0.26 -12.27 3.87
CA ASP A 139 -1.17 -11.94 4.00
C ASP A 139 -1.68 -11.16 2.78
N ALA A 140 -2.90 -11.50 2.35
CA ALA A 140 -3.74 -10.74 1.45
C ALA A 140 -5.09 -10.45 2.11
N VAL A 141 -5.41 -9.17 2.31
CA VAL A 141 -6.63 -8.74 2.98
C VAL A 141 -7.55 -8.02 2.01
N PHE A 142 -8.74 -8.56 1.82
CA PHE A 142 -9.74 -8.04 0.85
C PHE A 142 -10.80 -7.15 1.51
N TYR A 143 -10.78 -7.04 2.85
CA TYR A 143 -11.77 -6.30 3.65
C TYR A 143 -13.21 -6.72 3.30
N ARG A 144 -14.02 -5.81 2.77
CA ARG A 144 -15.40 -6.08 2.35
C ARG A 144 -15.56 -6.40 0.86
N CYS A 145 -14.47 -6.57 0.13
CA CYS A 145 -14.51 -7.00 -1.26
C CYS A 145 -14.63 -8.54 -1.33
N ASP A 146 -15.78 -9.04 -1.77
CA ASP A 146 -16.11 -10.46 -1.87
C ASP A 146 -16.14 -10.88 -3.35
N ASN A 147 -14.98 -10.83 -4.02
CA ASN A 147 -14.81 -11.24 -5.41
C ASN A 147 -13.91 -12.49 -5.48
N PRO A 148 -14.49 -13.70 -5.60
CA PRO A 148 -13.72 -14.96 -5.57
C PRO A 148 -12.70 -15.09 -6.71
N GLU A 149 -13.00 -14.58 -7.90
CA GLU A 149 -12.08 -14.63 -9.04
C GLU A 149 -10.85 -13.77 -8.79
N PHE A 150 -11.03 -12.63 -8.15
CA PHE A 150 -9.91 -11.78 -7.74
C PHE A 150 -9.10 -12.38 -6.59
N GLU A 151 -9.76 -13.01 -5.62
CA GLU A 151 -9.10 -13.73 -4.53
C GLU A 151 -8.23 -14.88 -5.07
N ASP A 152 -8.79 -15.72 -5.96
CA ASP A 152 -8.06 -16.80 -6.62
C ASP A 152 -6.87 -16.26 -7.44
N PHE A 153 -7.05 -15.14 -8.14
CA PHE A 153 -5.97 -14.48 -8.88
C PHE A 153 -4.84 -14.06 -7.95
N VAL A 154 -5.11 -13.35 -6.87
CA VAL A 154 -4.10 -12.86 -5.92
C VAL A 154 -3.37 -14.02 -5.23
N THR A 155 -4.12 -15.02 -4.75
CA THR A 155 -3.53 -16.16 -4.02
C THR A 155 -2.67 -17.03 -4.92
N SER A 156 -2.89 -17.02 -6.24
CA SER A 156 -2.03 -17.74 -7.20
C SER A 156 -0.58 -17.23 -7.22
N PHE A 157 -0.31 -16.03 -6.68
CA PHE A 157 1.05 -15.48 -6.50
C PHE A 157 1.68 -15.83 -5.15
N GLY A 158 1.06 -16.71 -4.35
CA GLY A 158 1.60 -17.22 -3.09
C GLY A 158 1.25 -16.36 -1.88
N PHE A 159 0.22 -15.51 -2.00
CA PHE A 159 -0.40 -14.83 -0.86
C PHE A 159 -1.49 -15.69 -0.23
N GLU A 160 -1.77 -15.46 1.04
CA GLU A 160 -2.79 -16.18 1.82
C GLU A 160 -3.86 -15.21 2.31
N THR A 161 -5.13 -15.57 2.14
CA THR A 161 -6.25 -14.75 2.61
C THR A 161 -6.20 -14.56 4.12
N ALA A 162 -6.27 -13.31 4.56
CA ALA A 162 -6.25 -12.93 5.96
C ALA A 162 -7.34 -11.91 6.29
N GLY A 163 -7.63 -11.74 7.58
CA GLY A 163 -8.60 -10.77 8.07
C GLY A 163 -7.97 -9.41 8.37
N GLY A 164 -8.74 -8.35 8.15
CA GLY A 164 -8.37 -6.97 8.51
C GLY A 164 -9.60 -6.13 8.82
N SER A 165 -9.39 -4.97 9.47
CA SER A 165 -10.49 -4.09 9.89
C SER A 165 -10.80 -2.99 8.87
N CYS A 166 -9.80 -2.19 8.49
CA CYS A 166 -9.94 -1.05 7.60
C CYS A 166 -8.56 -0.59 7.14
N SER A 167 -8.48 -0.01 5.95
CA SER A 167 -7.32 0.71 5.40
C SER A 167 -7.82 1.66 4.30
N ASP A 168 -6.94 2.36 3.59
CA ASP A 168 -7.28 3.32 2.54
C ASP A 168 -8.15 2.70 1.44
N ILE A 169 -7.87 1.44 1.02
CA ILE A 169 -8.68 0.76 -0.01
C ILE A 169 -10.10 0.43 0.45
N SER A 170 -10.40 0.43 1.74
CA SER A 170 -11.77 0.30 2.23
C SER A 170 -12.69 1.46 1.75
N TYR A 171 -12.09 2.60 1.41
CA TYR A 171 -12.77 3.76 0.81
C TYR A 171 -12.60 3.82 -0.71
N ILE A 172 -11.40 3.47 -1.21
CA ILE A 172 -11.04 3.62 -2.62
C ILE A 172 -11.74 2.57 -3.48
N ALA A 173 -11.80 1.31 -3.05
CA ALA A 173 -12.36 0.20 -3.81
C ALA A 173 -13.85 0.42 -4.18
N PRO A 174 -14.75 0.70 -3.21
CA PRO A 174 -16.15 0.98 -3.54
C PRO A 174 -16.35 2.26 -4.36
N TYR A 175 -15.47 3.27 -4.18
CA TYR A 175 -15.54 4.51 -4.97
C TYR A 175 -15.20 4.29 -6.44
N LEU A 176 -14.22 3.41 -6.74
CA LEU A 176 -13.82 3.08 -8.10
C LEU A 176 -14.61 1.88 -8.67
N GLU A 177 -15.47 1.26 -7.86
CA GLU A 177 -16.21 0.04 -8.23
C GLU A 177 -15.27 -1.09 -8.68
N THR A 178 -14.06 -1.15 -8.09
CA THR A 178 -12.96 -2.02 -8.50
C THR A 178 -12.45 -2.84 -7.32
N ALA A 179 -12.26 -4.15 -7.52
CA ALA A 179 -11.75 -5.04 -6.50
C ALA A 179 -10.36 -4.61 -6.00
N ALA A 180 -10.12 -4.82 -4.70
CA ALA A 180 -8.90 -4.38 -4.05
C ALA A 180 -8.39 -5.40 -3.04
N VAL A 181 -7.06 -5.42 -2.86
CA VAL A 181 -6.36 -6.23 -1.86
C VAL A 181 -5.29 -5.42 -1.17
N ASN A 182 -5.08 -5.65 0.13
CA ASN A 182 -3.95 -5.13 0.89
C ASN A 182 -2.96 -6.27 1.17
N ILE A 183 -1.71 -6.09 0.78
CA ILE A 183 -0.65 -7.11 0.74
C ILE A 183 0.44 -6.81 1.77
N SER A 184 0.96 -7.87 2.41
CA SER A 184 2.05 -7.81 3.37
C SER A 184 3.32 -7.16 2.85
N CYS A 185 3.90 -6.29 3.67
CA CYS A 185 5.06 -5.44 3.37
C CYS A 185 6.31 -5.75 4.22
N GLY A 186 6.35 -6.89 4.92
CA GLY A 186 7.53 -7.33 5.68
C GLY A 186 7.81 -6.52 6.94
N TYR A 187 6.88 -5.70 7.44
CA TYR A 187 7.00 -5.07 8.75
C TYR A 187 6.18 -5.85 9.80
N TYR A 188 6.55 -5.70 11.06
CA TYR A 188 6.00 -6.43 12.19
C TYR A 188 5.93 -5.56 13.42
N CYS A 189 4.98 -5.84 14.32
CA CYS A 189 4.73 -5.08 15.54
C CYS A 189 4.44 -3.60 15.23
N GLU A 190 3.63 -3.36 14.21
CA GLU A 190 3.17 -2.03 13.80
C GLU A 190 2.64 -1.23 14.99
N HIS A 191 2.75 0.08 14.93
CA HIS A 191 2.34 1.03 15.96
C HIS A 191 3.10 0.90 17.30
N GLN A 192 4.10 0.01 17.38
CA GLN A 192 4.92 -0.16 18.58
C GLN A 192 6.32 0.41 18.39
N ARG A 193 6.96 0.86 19.47
CA ARG A 193 8.36 1.36 19.39
C ARG A 193 9.36 0.29 18.99
N HIS A 194 9.02 -0.97 19.16
CA HIS A 194 9.83 -2.11 18.75
C HIS A 194 9.41 -2.71 17.42
N GLU A 195 8.69 -1.94 16.62
CA GLU A 195 8.43 -2.26 15.22
C GLU A 195 9.74 -2.57 14.49
N TYR A 196 9.73 -3.60 13.67
CA TYR A 196 10.86 -4.00 12.87
C TYR A 196 10.46 -4.39 11.46
N ILE A 197 11.43 -4.40 10.57
CA ILE A 197 11.25 -4.67 9.15
C ILE A 197 12.13 -5.85 8.76
N HIS A 198 11.58 -6.83 8.04
CA HIS A 198 12.32 -7.93 7.45
C HIS A 198 12.63 -7.63 5.98
N LEU A 199 13.87 -7.30 5.66
CA LEU A 199 14.24 -6.71 4.36
C LEU A 199 14.02 -7.65 3.17
N GLU A 200 14.32 -8.93 3.33
CA GLU A 200 14.12 -9.94 2.27
C GLU A 200 12.64 -10.14 1.93
N GLU A 201 11.74 -9.99 2.91
CA GLU A 201 10.30 -10.14 2.69
C GLU A 201 9.71 -8.98 1.89
N ILE A 202 10.22 -7.76 2.09
CA ILE A 202 9.85 -6.60 1.27
C ILE A 202 10.21 -6.86 -0.19
N GLU A 203 11.44 -7.31 -0.44
CA GLU A 203 11.92 -7.57 -1.80
C GLU A 203 11.12 -8.70 -2.47
N LEU A 204 10.90 -9.81 -1.74
CA LEU A 204 10.12 -10.95 -2.22
C LEU A 204 8.69 -10.52 -2.62
N ASN A 205 8.03 -9.75 -1.77
CA ASN A 205 6.64 -9.33 -2.03
C ASN A 205 6.56 -8.25 -3.12
N ALA A 206 7.55 -7.35 -3.20
CA ALA A 206 7.65 -6.43 -4.32
C ALA A 206 7.78 -7.16 -5.66
N ASP A 207 8.59 -8.23 -5.72
CA ASP A 207 8.76 -9.06 -6.91
C ASP A 207 7.47 -9.82 -7.26
N ARG A 208 6.77 -10.39 -6.27
CA ARG A 208 5.47 -11.07 -6.49
C ARG A 208 4.43 -10.11 -7.05
N VAL A 209 4.33 -8.91 -6.47
CA VAL A 209 3.39 -7.89 -6.96
C VAL A 209 3.81 -7.38 -8.35
N ALA A 210 5.12 -7.19 -8.62
CA ALA A 210 5.60 -6.85 -9.95
C ALA A 210 5.22 -7.91 -11.01
N GLN A 211 5.29 -9.20 -10.67
CA GLN A 211 4.82 -10.27 -11.54
C GLN A 211 3.30 -10.23 -11.72
N MET A 212 2.54 -10.00 -10.66
CA MET A 212 1.08 -9.92 -10.66
C MET A 212 0.59 -8.79 -11.58
N VAL A 213 1.14 -7.57 -11.45
CA VAL A 213 0.69 -6.41 -12.21
C VAL A 213 1.05 -6.46 -13.71
N THR A 214 1.95 -7.35 -14.11
CA THR A 214 2.26 -7.58 -15.51
C THR A 214 1.34 -8.59 -16.20
N GLN A 215 0.46 -9.27 -15.44
CA GLN A 215 -0.51 -10.17 -16.03
C GLN A 215 -1.63 -9.39 -16.73
N GLN A 216 -2.06 -9.89 -17.87
CA GLN A 216 -3.20 -9.33 -18.57
C GLN A 216 -4.47 -9.84 -17.90
N THR A 217 -5.31 -8.93 -17.40
CA THR A 217 -6.56 -9.24 -16.71
C THR A 217 -7.70 -8.42 -17.29
N GLU A 218 -8.91 -8.94 -17.18
CA GLU A 218 -10.13 -8.15 -17.26
C GLU A 218 -10.31 -7.33 -15.96
N HIS A 219 -11.30 -6.45 -15.94
CA HIS A 219 -11.67 -5.70 -14.76
C HIS A 219 -12.30 -6.60 -13.70
N PHE A 220 -11.77 -6.59 -12.48
CA PHE A 220 -12.39 -7.23 -11.33
C PHE A 220 -13.30 -6.23 -10.62
N GLU A 221 -14.59 -6.51 -10.60
CA GLU A 221 -15.59 -5.65 -9.97
C GLU A 221 -15.51 -5.69 -8.44
N TYR A 222 -15.71 -4.55 -7.77
CA TYR A 222 -15.93 -4.52 -6.34
C TYR A 222 -17.28 -5.13 -5.99
N MET A 223 -17.28 -6.29 -5.35
CA MET A 223 -18.45 -6.98 -4.85
C MET A 223 -18.51 -6.82 -3.34
N GLU A 224 -19.47 -6.05 -2.85
CA GLU A 224 -19.56 -5.83 -1.41
C GLU A 224 -20.05 -7.08 -0.67
N GLN A 225 -19.29 -7.51 0.35
CA GLN A 225 -19.67 -8.61 1.22
C GLN A 225 -21.03 -8.34 1.87
N GLN A 226 -21.98 -9.24 1.64
CA GLN A 226 -23.30 -9.15 2.27
C GLN A 226 -23.20 -9.57 3.74
N ASP A 227 -23.56 -8.67 4.64
CA ASP A 227 -23.73 -9.04 6.04
C ASP A 227 -24.81 -10.12 6.12
N SER A 228 -24.42 -11.36 6.41
CA SER A 228 -25.38 -12.44 6.69
C SER A 228 -26.10 -12.10 7.99
N PHE A 229 -27.27 -11.48 7.87
CA PHE A 229 -28.20 -11.35 8.97
C PHE A 229 -28.58 -12.76 9.42
N PHE A 230 -27.91 -13.28 10.43
CA PHE A 230 -28.44 -14.37 11.22
C PHE A 230 -29.71 -13.85 11.91
N GLY A 231 -30.84 -14.02 11.24
CA GLY A 231 -32.14 -13.87 11.84
C GLY A 231 -32.29 -14.89 12.96
N GLY A 232 -31.87 -14.52 14.17
CA GLY A 232 -32.16 -15.24 15.37
C GLY A 232 -33.67 -15.34 15.50
N ARG A 233 -34.26 -16.52 15.23
CA ARG A 233 -35.63 -16.85 15.68
C ARG A 233 -35.61 -16.79 17.18
N VAL A 234 -36.20 -15.74 17.71
CA VAL A 234 -36.64 -15.72 19.12
C VAL A 234 -37.84 -16.66 19.19
N TYR A 235 -37.68 -17.78 19.90
CA TYR A 235 -38.79 -18.61 20.41
C TYR A 235 -39.13 -18.15 21.82
#